data_09b22eedd9571767fb1f7f0e47d5b67b
#
_entry.id   09b22eedd9571767fb1f7f0e47d5b67b
#
_cell.length_a   1.000
_cell.length_b   1.000
_cell.length_c   1.000
_cell.angle_alpha   90.00
_cell.angle_beta   90.00
_cell.angle_gamma   90.00
#
_symmetry.space_group_name_H-M   'P 1'
#
loop_
_entity.id
_entity.type
_entity.pdbx_description
1 polymer ?
#
loop_
_entity_poly.entity_id
_entity_poly.type
_entity_poly.pdbx_seq_one_letter_code
_entity_poly.pdbx_strand_id
1 'polypeptide(L)'
;MLRYMLLAGIVLAAGVASLRAQDVGLAVGTRAPVVAVEDLDGKSVDLGQYIGRQPVVLEFWATWCPLCKALEPSLKAAHARWGRTVRFVAIGVGVNQSPASIKRHLAQHPLPFPVLYDASGAAVRAYEAPTTSYVVVVNKAGTVTYTGTGDEQDIAAALQRIASD
;
A
#
# COMPACT_ATOMS: atom_id res chain seq x y z
N MET A 1 27.02 37.50 57.83
CA MET A 1 26.90 37.71 56.37
C MET A 1 26.85 36.36 55.71
N LEU A 2 25.64 35.89 55.35
CA LEU A 2 25.41 34.54 54.82
C LEU A 2 25.11 34.67 53.31
N ARG A 3 26.04 34.18 52.46
CA ARG A 3 25.90 34.24 50.98
C ARG A 3 25.17 32.98 50.53
N TYR A 4 23.91 33.14 50.09
CA TYR A 4 23.14 32.10 49.42
C TYR A 4 23.63 31.96 47.97
N MET A 5 24.28 30.82 47.65
CA MET A 5 24.53 30.39 46.25
C MET A 5 23.30 29.72 45.71
N LEU A 6 22.64 30.42 44.76
CA LEU A 6 21.57 29.84 43.94
C LEU A 6 22.19 28.96 42.84
N LEU A 7 22.03 27.64 42.99
CA LEU A 7 22.32 26.67 41.93
C LEU A 7 21.14 26.65 40.95
N ALA A 8 21.34 27.25 39.78
CA ALA A 8 20.42 27.13 38.67
C ALA A 8 20.58 25.76 38.00
N GLY A 9 19.61 24.86 38.23
CA GLY A 9 19.55 23.57 37.57
C GLY A 9 19.12 23.74 36.11
N ILE A 10 19.99 23.43 35.16
CA ILE A 10 19.64 23.34 33.74
C ILE A 10 18.98 22.00 33.52
N VAL A 11 17.67 21.99 33.29
CA VAL A 11 16.92 20.81 32.85
C VAL A 11 17.14 20.67 31.35
N LEU A 12 17.99 19.73 30.95
CA LEU A 12 18.12 19.30 29.55
C LEU A 12 16.85 18.50 29.18
N ALA A 13 15.94 19.12 28.46
CA ALA A 13 14.83 18.40 27.83
C ALA A 13 15.39 17.57 26.66
N ALA A 14 15.63 16.28 26.90
CA ALA A 14 15.94 15.33 25.84
C ALA A 14 14.69 15.14 24.97
N GLY A 15 14.70 15.82 23.82
CA GLY A 15 13.69 15.58 22.78
C GLY A 15 13.76 14.13 22.31
N VAL A 16 12.73 13.34 22.61
CA VAL A 16 12.56 11.99 22.06
C VAL A 16 12.27 12.18 20.57
N ALA A 17 13.29 12.09 19.71
CA ALA A 17 13.09 11.94 18.28
C ALA A 17 12.37 10.60 18.07
N SER A 18 11.09 10.65 17.78
CA SER A 18 10.35 9.47 17.33
C SER A 18 11.03 9.01 16.04
N LEU A 19 11.75 7.88 16.12
CA LEU A 19 12.19 7.14 14.94
C LEU A 19 10.90 6.72 14.20
N ARG A 20 10.50 7.49 13.19
CA ARG A 20 9.51 7.05 12.24
C ARG A 20 10.11 5.83 11.56
N ALA A 21 9.41 4.71 11.61
CA ALA A 21 9.71 3.60 10.72
C ALA A 21 9.84 4.19 9.31
N GLN A 22 10.96 3.91 8.64
CA GLN A 22 11.17 4.43 7.29
C GLN A 22 10.04 3.88 6.43
N ASP A 23 9.24 4.78 5.86
CA ASP A 23 8.21 4.41 4.90
C ASP A 23 8.91 3.70 3.74
N VAL A 24 8.49 2.48 3.46
CA VAL A 24 9.05 1.69 2.36
C VAL A 24 8.27 2.06 1.11
N GLY A 25 8.96 2.57 0.08
CA GLY A 25 8.32 3.08 -1.12
C GLY A 25 7.75 4.50 -0.92
N LEU A 26 6.57 4.78 -1.44
CA LEU A 26 5.92 6.09 -1.34
C LEU A 26 5.68 6.49 0.12
N ALA A 27 6.10 7.70 0.48
CA ALA A 27 5.94 8.23 1.83
C ALA A 27 4.46 8.43 2.19
N VAL A 28 4.08 8.05 3.41
CA VAL A 28 2.77 8.34 3.99
C VAL A 28 2.55 9.85 4.07
N GLY A 29 1.33 10.28 3.72
CA GLY A 29 0.96 11.71 3.62
C GLY A 29 1.13 12.30 2.23
N THR A 30 1.78 11.61 1.28
CA THR A 30 1.89 12.08 -0.10
C THR A 30 0.61 11.81 -0.90
N ARG A 31 0.43 12.52 -2.00
CA ARG A 31 -0.67 12.26 -2.92
C ARG A 31 -0.36 11.02 -3.74
N ALA A 32 -1.31 10.09 -3.79
CA ALA A 32 -1.15 8.87 -4.59
C ALA A 32 -1.07 9.21 -6.09
N PRO A 33 -0.08 8.66 -6.82
CA PRO A 33 0.06 8.89 -8.25
C PRO A 33 -1.14 8.34 -9.04
N VAL A 34 -1.54 9.11 -10.06
CA VAL A 34 -2.53 8.67 -11.04
C VAL A 34 -1.77 8.22 -12.28
N VAL A 35 -1.85 6.93 -12.57
CA VAL A 35 -1.17 6.30 -13.72
C VAL A 35 -2.11 5.35 -14.44
N ALA A 36 -1.87 5.15 -15.73
CA ALA A 36 -2.56 4.13 -16.50
C ALA A 36 -1.77 2.80 -16.45
N VAL A 37 -2.51 1.72 -16.26
CA VAL A 37 -2.08 0.33 -16.38
C VAL A 37 -3.01 -0.40 -17.37
N GLU A 38 -2.89 -1.69 -17.52
CA GLU A 38 -3.76 -2.47 -18.40
C GLU A 38 -4.63 -3.44 -17.57
N ASP A 39 -5.82 -3.78 -18.07
CA ASP A 39 -6.48 -4.99 -17.62
C ASP A 39 -5.80 -6.24 -18.27
N LEU A 40 -6.27 -7.43 -17.91
CA LEU A 40 -5.67 -8.66 -18.43
C LEU A 40 -6.05 -8.94 -19.90
N ASP A 41 -6.88 -8.09 -20.53
CA ASP A 41 -7.21 -8.13 -21.95
C ASP A 41 -6.48 -7.05 -22.75
N GLY A 42 -5.59 -6.29 -22.10
CA GLY A 42 -4.77 -5.25 -22.72
C GLY A 42 -5.47 -3.89 -22.88
N LYS A 43 -6.65 -3.73 -22.25
CA LYS A 43 -7.34 -2.43 -22.25
C LYS A 43 -6.74 -1.52 -21.19
N SER A 44 -6.47 -0.28 -21.57
CA SER A 44 -5.96 0.74 -20.65
C SER A 44 -6.96 1.06 -19.53
N VAL A 45 -6.46 1.10 -18.30
CA VAL A 45 -7.21 1.40 -17.07
C VAL A 45 -6.48 2.50 -16.32
N ASP A 46 -7.10 3.67 -16.19
CA ASP A 46 -6.56 4.79 -15.41
C ASP A 46 -6.91 4.58 -13.92
N LEU A 47 -5.88 4.54 -13.05
CA LEU A 47 -6.07 4.44 -11.60
C LEU A 47 -6.80 5.66 -11.01
N GLY A 48 -6.80 6.81 -11.68
CA GLY A 48 -7.58 7.99 -11.33
C GLY A 48 -9.09 7.78 -11.27
N GLN A 49 -9.59 6.69 -11.87
CA GLN A 49 -11.00 6.32 -11.70
C GLN A 49 -11.35 5.89 -10.26
N TYR A 50 -10.34 5.52 -9.46
CA TYR A 50 -10.49 5.08 -8.07
C TYR A 50 -9.93 6.11 -7.08
N ILE A 51 -8.70 6.61 -7.34
CA ILE A 51 -7.95 7.50 -6.46
C ILE A 51 -8.64 8.87 -6.35
N GLY A 52 -8.82 9.34 -5.11
CA GLY A 52 -9.51 10.61 -4.84
C GLY A 52 -11.04 10.55 -4.92
N ARG A 53 -11.63 9.35 -5.07
CA ARG A 53 -13.09 9.12 -5.11
C ARG A 53 -13.58 8.24 -3.99
N GLN A 54 -12.79 7.24 -3.64
CA GLN A 54 -13.03 6.28 -2.56
C GLN A 54 -11.68 5.83 -1.99
N PRO A 55 -11.64 5.24 -0.80
CA PRO A 55 -10.41 4.60 -0.32
C PRO A 55 -10.00 3.45 -1.23
N VAL A 56 -8.69 3.26 -1.40
CA VAL A 56 -8.12 2.25 -2.30
C VAL A 56 -7.03 1.47 -1.59
N VAL A 57 -7.00 0.16 -1.80
CA VAL A 57 -5.87 -0.73 -1.49
C VAL A 57 -5.27 -1.17 -2.81
N LEU A 58 -3.99 -0.88 -3.03
CA LEU A 58 -3.20 -1.39 -4.15
C LEU A 58 -2.20 -2.41 -3.61
N GLU A 59 -2.14 -3.59 -4.22
CA GLU A 59 -1.08 -4.58 -3.98
C GLU A 59 -0.25 -4.74 -5.25
N PHE A 60 1.06 -4.50 -5.17
CA PHE A 60 2.00 -4.84 -6.25
C PHE A 60 2.39 -6.31 -6.12
N TRP A 61 1.99 -7.10 -7.10
CA TRP A 61 1.85 -8.55 -6.98
C TRP A 61 2.45 -9.32 -8.16
N ALA A 62 2.83 -10.57 -7.92
CA ALA A 62 3.20 -11.50 -8.98
C ALA A 62 2.79 -12.95 -8.65
N THR A 63 2.51 -13.73 -9.71
CA THR A 63 2.14 -15.15 -9.58
C THR A 63 3.23 -16.02 -8.96
N TRP A 64 4.48 -15.61 -9.09
CA TRP A 64 5.66 -16.29 -8.56
C TRP A 64 6.12 -15.78 -7.18
N CYS A 65 5.40 -14.83 -6.57
CA CYS A 65 5.79 -14.17 -5.32
C CYS A 65 5.29 -14.97 -4.09
N PRO A 66 6.17 -15.61 -3.30
CA PRO A 66 5.75 -16.38 -2.13
C PRO A 66 5.15 -15.50 -1.01
N LEU A 67 5.68 -14.28 -0.81
CA LEU A 67 5.17 -13.35 0.20
C LEU A 67 3.77 -12.83 -0.17
N CYS A 68 3.48 -12.64 -1.48
CA CYS A 68 2.13 -12.27 -1.93
C CYS A 68 1.14 -13.40 -1.62
N LYS A 69 1.54 -14.66 -1.85
CA LYS A 69 0.72 -15.82 -1.52
C LYS A 69 0.46 -15.93 -0.01
N ALA A 70 1.45 -15.63 0.82
CA ALA A 70 1.32 -15.63 2.27
C ALA A 70 0.43 -14.46 2.78
N LEU A 71 0.47 -13.30 2.12
CA LEU A 71 -0.35 -12.12 2.44
C LEU A 71 -1.82 -12.26 1.96
N GLU A 72 -2.08 -13.07 0.94
CA GLU A 72 -3.39 -13.20 0.28
C GLU A 72 -4.56 -13.46 1.26
N PRO A 73 -4.45 -14.34 2.28
CA PRO A 73 -5.53 -14.53 3.25
C PRO A 73 -5.92 -13.24 3.99
N SER A 74 -4.94 -12.41 4.39
CA SER A 74 -5.17 -11.13 5.05
C SER A 74 -5.88 -10.13 4.13
N LEU A 75 -5.48 -10.06 2.86
CA LEU A 75 -6.15 -9.21 1.85
C LEU A 75 -7.57 -9.68 1.54
N LYS A 76 -7.81 -10.99 1.44
CA LYS A 76 -9.15 -11.55 1.24
C LYS A 76 -10.06 -11.27 2.44
N ALA A 77 -9.57 -11.43 3.67
CA ALA A 77 -10.31 -11.12 4.87
C ALA A 77 -10.64 -9.61 4.97
N ALA A 78 -9.67 -8.75 4.65
CA ALA A 78 -9.88 -7.32 4.58
C ALA A 78 -10.91 -6.95 3.50
N HIS A 79 -10.82 -7.53 2.31
CA HIS A 79 -11.81 -7.32 1.25
C HIS A 79 -13.21 -7.78 1.66
N ALA A 80 -13.35 -8.93 2.31
CA ALA A 80 -14.65 -9.41 2.79
C ALA A 80 -15.32 -8.41 3.75
N ARG A 81 -14.52 -7.72 4.59
CA ARG A 81 -15.01 -6.75 5.57
C ARG A 81 -15.27 -5.36 4.97
N TRP A 82 -14.36 -4.85 4.14
CA TRP A 82 -14.38 -3.45 3.66
C TRP A 82 -14.62 -3.29 2.15
N GLY A 83 -14.69 -4.37 1.36
CA GLY A 83 -14.74 -4.31 -0.11
C GLY A 83 -15.97 -3.60 -0.69
N ARG A 84 -16.98 -3.28 0.14
CA ARG A 84 -18.11 -2.43 -0.28
C ARG A 84 -17.80 -0.94 -0.21
N THR A 85 -16.86 -0.52 0.60
CA THR A 85 -16.50 0.90 0.84
C THR A 85 -15.08 1.23 0.43
N VAL A 86 -14.22 0.22 0.32
CA VAL A 86 -12.82 0.33 -0.09
C VAL A 86 -12.61 -0.44 -1.39
N ARG A 87 -11.97 0.17 -2.36
CA ARG A 87 -11.58 -0.49 -3.60
C ARG A 87 -10.27 -1.25 -3.41
N PHE A 88 -10.28 -2.54 -3.66
CA PHE A 88 -9.07 -3.36 -3.71
C PHE A 88 -8.68 -3.60 -5.17
N VAL A 89 -7.40 -3.50 -5.48
CA VAL A 89 -6.82 -3.78 -6.81
C VAL A 89 -5.47 -4.43 -6.63
N ALA A 90 -5.25 -5.59 -7.24
CA ALA A 90 -3.92 -6.15 -7.40
C ALA A 90 -3.31 -5.65 -8.72
N ILE A 91 -2.06 -5.18 -8.68
CA ILE A 91 -1.29 -4.74 -9.84
C ILE A 91 -0.21 -5.78 -10.11
N GLY A 92 -0.42 -6.61 -11.11
CA GLY A 92 0.57 -7.57 -11.58
C GLY A 92 1.76 -6.86 -12.19
N VAL A 93 2.94 -6.98 -11.57
CA VAL A 93 4.17 -6.37 -12.11
C VAL A 93 4.59 -7.08 -13.39
N GLY A 94 5.09 -6.35 -14.40
CA GLY A 94 5.47 -6.87 -15.72
C GLY A 94 6.78 -7.67 -15.75
N VAL A 95 7.14 -8.34 -14.63
CA VAL A 95 8.40 -9.09 -14.50
C VAL A 95 8.12 -10.57 -14.40
N ASN A 96 8.69 -11.37 -15.32
CA ASN A 96 8.61 -12.84 -15.36
C ASN A 96 7.17 -13.39 -15.34
N GLN A 97 6.21 -12.62 -15.82
CA GLN A 97 4.82 -13.02 -16.00
C GLN A 97 4.15 -12.23 -17.13
N SER A 98 3.00 -12.69 -17.57
CA SER A 98 2.20 -12.09 -18.63
C SER A 98 0.72 -12.14 -18.25
N PRO A 99 -0.15 -11.36 -18.90
CA PRO A 99 -1.60 -11.47 -18.69
C PRO A 99 -2.12 -12.90 -18.83
N ALA A 100 -1.61 -13.67 -19.80
CA ALA A 100 -2.00 -15.07 -20.01
C ALA A 100 -1.59 -15.98 -18.83
N SER A 101 -0.39 -15.80 -18.25
CA SER A 101 0.05 -16.55 -17.07
C SER A 101 -0.74 -16.16 -15.83
N ILE A 102 -1.05 -14.87 -15.66
CA ILE A 102 -1.90 -14.36 -14.59
C ILE A 102 -3.31 -14.96 -14.68
N LYS A 103 -3.95 -14.96 -15.86
CA LYS A 103 -5.27 -15.58 -16.07
C LYS A 103 -5.29 -17.05 -15.68
N ARG A 104 -4.26 -17.82 -16.09
CA ARG A 104 -4.14 -19.23 -15.69
C ARG A 104 -4.00 -19.42 -14.19
N HIS A 105 -3.22 -18.57 -13.53
CA HIS A 105 -3.06 -18.60 -12.08
C HIS A 105 -4.39 -18.29 -11.37
N LEU A 106 -5.09 -17.23 -11.78
CA LEU A 106 -6.37 -16.80 -11.20
C LEU A 106 -7.50 -17.84 -11.40
N ALA A 107 -7.44 -18.66 -12.46
CA ALA A 107 -8.38 -19.76 -12.65
C ALA A 107 -8.27 -20.82 -11.55
N GLN A 108 -7.10 -21.00 -10.94
CA GLN A 108 -6.84 -21.95 -9.85
C GLN A 108 -6.85 -21.26 -8.46
N HIS A 109 -6.48 -19.98 -8.40
CA HIS A 109 -6.34 -19.18 -7.20
C HIS A 109 -7.09 -17.84 -7.37
N PRO A 110 -8.43 -17.84 -7.33
CA PRO A 110 -9.21 -16.62 -7.59
C PRO A 110 -9.03 -15.58 -6.50
N LEU A 111 -8.87 -14.33 -6.91
CA LEU A 111 -8.94 -13.14 -6.05
C LEU A 111 -10.33 -12.53 -6.14
N PRO A 112 -10.91 -12.03 -5.02
CA PRO A 112 -12.25 -11.43 -5.00
C PRO A 112 -12.27 -9.97 -5.49
N PHE A 113 -11.15 -9.45 -5.98
CA PHE A 113 -10.96 -8.09 -6.47
C PHE A 113 -10.19 -8.11 -7.80
N PRO A 114 -10.30 -7.03 -8.62
CA PRO A 114 -9.67 -6.97 -9.93
C PRO A 114 -8.14 -7.05 -9.85
N VAL A 115 -7.59 -7.72 -10.87
CA VAL A 115 -6.16 -7.75 -11.15
C VAL A 115 -5.91 -6.96 -12.43
N LEU A 116 -5.05 -5.96 -12.34
CA LEU A 116 -4.53 -5.17 -13.46
C LEU A 116 -3.09 -5.58 -13.75
N TYR A 117 -2.55 -5.16 -14.87
CA TYR A 117 -1.21 -5.50 -15.31
C TYR A 117 -0.39 -4.26 -15.63
N ASP A 118 0.74 -4.09 -15.00
CA ASP A 118 1.70 -3.00 -15.25
C ASP A 118 2.76 -3.43 -16.27
N ALA A 119 2.36 -3.50 -17.54
CA ALA A 119 3.21 -3.98 -18.64
C ALA A 119 4.50 -3.19 -18.78
N SER A 120 4.44 -1.87 -18.56
CA SER A 120 5.58 -0.96 -18.76
C SER A 120 6.36 -0.67 -17.48
N GLY A 121 5.88 -1.10 -16.31
CA GLY A 121 6.43 -0.73 -15.00
C GLY A 121 6.12 0.72 -14.59
N ALA A 122 5.13 1.35 -15.23
CA ALA A 122 4.77 2.74 -14.93
C ALA A 122 4.22 2.91 -13.51
N ALA A 123 3.35 1.99 -13.07
CA ALA A 123 2.84 2.00 -11.71
C ALA A 123 3.93 1.65 -10.69
N VAL A 124 4.76 0.65 -10.96
CA VAL A 124 5.92 0.30 -10.10
C VAL A 124 6.80 1.51 -9.85
N ARG A 125 7.15 2.26 -10.91
CA ARG A 125 7.98 3.48 -10.76
C ARG A 125 7.25 4.60 -10.05
N ALA A 126 6.00 4.88 -10.40
CA ALA A 126 5.23 5.99 -9.83
C ALA A 126 4.93 5.79 -8.34
N TYR A 127 4.70 4.55 -7.91
CA TYR A 127 4.48 4.18 -6.52
C TYR A 127 5.75 3.80 -5.77
N GLU A 128 6.93 3.96 -6.42
CA GLU A 128 8.23 3.61 -5.82
C GLU A 128 8.23 2.20 -5.21
N ALA A 129 7.50 1.26 -5.84
CA ALA A 129 7.32 -0.08 -5.33
C ALA A 129 8.67 -0.84 -5.27
N PRO A 130 9.21 -1.11 -4.08
CA PRO A 130 10.57 -1.65 -3.96
C PRO A 130 10.65 -3.14 -4.26
N THR A 131 9.52 -3.83 -4.14
CA THR A 131 9.39 -5.27 -4.33
C THR A 131 7.93 -5.65 -4.58
N THR A 132 7.66 -6.92 -4.87
CA THR A 132 6.30 -7.50 -4.80
C THR A 132 5.87 -7.70 -3.35
N SER A 133 4.57 -7.95 -3.12
CA SER A 133 3.88 -7.86 -1.82
C SER A 133 3.93 -6.45 -1.19
N TYR A 134 4.20 -5.43 -2.02
CA TYR A 134 4.09 -4.04 -1.59
C TYR A 134 2.62 -3.60 -1.62
N VAL A 135 2.13 -3.13 -0.47
CA VAL A 135 0.76 -2.65 -0.33
C VAL A 135 0.76 -1.16 -0.04
N VAL A 136 -0.13 -0.44 -0.74
CA VAL A 136 -0.39 0.98 -0.52
C VAL A 136 -1.87 1.14 -0.19
N VAL A 137 -2.16 1.82 0.93
CA VAL A 137 -3.52 2.25 1.26
C VAL A 137 -3.65 3.75 1.03
N VAL A 138 -4.67 4.12 0.28
CA VAL A 138 -4.98 5.51 -0.09
C VAL A 138 -6.36 5.85 0.47
N ASN A 139 -6.49 6.97 1.16
CA ASN A 139 -7.79 7.44 1.66
C ASN A 139 -8.66 8.06 0.54
N LYS A 140 -9.89 8.41 0.87
CA LYS A 140 -10.84 9.00 -0.07
C LYS A 140 -10.35 10.32 -0.69
N ALA A 141 -9.50 11.07 0.01
CA ALA A 141 -8.91 12.31 -0.51
C ALA A 141 -7.77 12.08 -1.51
N GLY A 142 -7.36 10.81 -1.72
CA GLY A 142 -6.23 10.46 -2.59
C GLY A 142 -4.86 10.59 -1.91
N THR A 143 -4.82 10.57 -0.59
CA THR A 143 -3.57 10.63 0.19
C THR A 143 -3.17 9.22 0.64
N VAL A 144 -1.90 8.89 0.51
CA VAL A 144 -1.31 7.64 1.01
C VAL A 144 -1.34 7.66 2.54
N THR A 145 -1.96 6.64 3.14
CA THR A 145 -2.08 6.51 4.60
C THR A 145 -1.32 5.32 5.18
N TYR A 146 -0.91 4.41 4.31
CA TYR A 146 -0.12 3.25 4.68
C TYR A 146 0.69 2.76 3.49
N THR A 147 1.91 2.33 3.74
CA THR A 147 2.74 1.53 2.84
C THR A 147 3.41 0.41 3.63
N GLY A 148 3.56 -0.75 3.01
CA GLY A 148 4.22 -1.88 3.64
C GLY A 148 4.61 -2.96 2.65
N THR A 149 5.52 -3.84 3.04
CA THR A 149 5.99 -4.99 2.24
C THR A 149 5.99 -6.26 3.08
N GLY A 150 6.04 -7.41 2.41
CA GLY A 150 6.08 -8.71 3.08
C GLY A 150 4.69 -9.27 3.38
N ASP A 151 4.64 -10.30 4.19
CA ASP A 151 3.45 -11.06 4.54
C ASP A 151 2.88 -10.72 5.93
N GLU A 152 3.67 -10.10 6.80
CA GLU A 152 3.27 -9.73 8.17
C GLU A 152 2.61 -8.34 8.25
N GLN A 153 1.92 -7.90 7.19
CA GLN A 153 1.27 -6.59 7.14
C GLN A 153 -0.10 -6.62 7.84
N ASP A 154 -0.33 -5.70 8.78
CA ASP A 154 -1.65 -5.51 9.39
C ASP A 154 -2.55 -4.61 8.52
N ILE A 155 -3.07 -5.21 7.45
CA ILE A 155 -3.99 -4.54 6.51
C ILE A 155 -5.28 -4.10 7.23
N ALA A 156 -5.73 -4.87 8.22
CA ALA A 156 -6.93 -4.53 8.97
C ALA A 156 -6.74 -3.25 9.79
N ALA A 157 -5.62 -3.11 10.52
CA ALA A 157 -5.32 -1.88 11.25
C ALA A 157 -5.11 -0.68 10.33
N ALA A 158 -4.49 -0.87 9.16
CA ALA A 158 -4.34 0.20 8.17
C ALA A 158 -5.71 0.72 7.68
N LEU A 159 -6.66 -0.19 7.43
CA LEU A 159 -8.01 0.17 6.96
C LEU A 159 -8.91 0.73 8.06
N GLN A 160 -8.78 0.28 9.31
CA GLN A 160 -9.53 0.86 10.43
C GLN A 160 -9.26 2.35 10.61
N ARG A 161 -8.03 2.80 10.38
CA ARG A 161 -7.64 4.23 10.50
C ARG A 161 -8.35 5.12 9.50
N ILE A 162 -8.57 4.65 8.26
CA ILE A 162 -9.24 5.44 7.21
C ILE A 162 -10.76 5.30 7.21
N ALA A 163 -11.32 4.32 7.93
CA ALA A 163 -12.76 4.16 8.09
C ALA A 163 -13.33 5.06 9.19
N SER A 164 -12.47 5.71 9.98
CA SER A 164 -12.84 6.62 11.08
C SER A 164 -12.81 8.11 10.64
N ASP A 165 -12.32 8.39 9.42
CA ASP A 165 -12.29 9.72 8.78
C ASP A 165 -13.46 9.88 7.78
#